data_6a389af34db106a9f313583b75486ff2
#
_entry.id   6a389af34db106a9f313583b75486ff2
#
_cell.length_a   1.000
_cell.length_b   1.000
_cell.length_c   1.000
_cell.angle_alpha   90.00
_cell.angle_beta   90.00
_cell.angle_gamma   90.00
#
_symmetry.space_group_name_H-M   'P 1'
#
loop_
_entity.id
_entity.type
_entity.pdbx_description
1 polymer ?
#
loop_
_entity_poly.entity_id
_entity_poly.type
_entity_poly.pdbx_seq_one_letter_code
_entity_poly.pdbx_strand_id
1 'polypeptide(L)'
;MTISRRTLLQGTAAASAIGTFSIGRASAQSAEFTYKYANNLPLTHPMNQRANEAVEKIKAETNGRVVIQIFPNNQLGSDTDMLSQVRSGGVEFFTLSPLILSTLVANASLSGIGFAFPNYDAVWKAMDGDLGTYV
;
A
#
# COMPACT_ATOMS: atom_id res chain seq x y z
N MET A 1 -2.37 -45.33 -53.47
CA MET A 1 -2.77 -45.82 -52.11
C MET A 1 -3.84 -44.87 -51.62
N THR A 2 -5.10 -45.22 -51.83
CA THR A 2 -6.26 -44.37 -51.51
C THR A 2 -6.79 -44.75 -50.12
N ILE A 3 -6.64 -43.83 -49.17
CA ILE A 3 -7.15 -44.04 -47.82
C ILE A 3 -8.65 -43.85 -47.85
N SER A 4 -9.38 -44.93 -47.54
CA SER A 4 -10.85 -44.95 -47.52
C SER A 4 -11.38 -44.11 -46.36
N ARG A 5 -12.47 -43.35 -46.62
CA ARG A 5 -13.17 -42.51 -45.63
C ARG A 5 -13.68 -43.29 -44.38
N ARG A 6 -13.79 -44.62 -44.50
CA ARG A 6 -14.19 -45.51 -43.40
C ARG A 6 -13.05 -45.74 -42.39
N THR A 7 -11.79 -45.67 -42.80
CA THR A 7 -10.65 -45.87 -41.90
C THR A 7 -10.39 -44.63 -41.03
N LEU A 8 -10.86 -43.46 -41.44
CA LEU A 8 -10.72 -42.23 -40.71
C LEU A 8 -11.72 -42.11 -39.52
N LEU A 9 -12.85 -42.81 -39.60
CA LEU A 9 -13.89 -42.78 -38.57
C LEU A 9 -13.70 -43.80 -37.43
N GLN A 10 -12.80 -44.75 -37.59
CA GLN A 10 -12.50 -45.74 -36.55
C GLN A 10 -11.32 -45.34 -35.64
N GLY A 11 -10.60 -44.27 -35.96
CA GLY A 11 -9.49 -43.74 -35.15
C GLY A 11 -9.85 -42.77 -34.04
N THR A 12 -11.13 -42.33 -33.96
CA THR A 12 -11.54 -41.23 -33.09
C THR A 12 -12.16 -41.63 -31.76
N ALA A 13 -12.29 -42.97 -31.49
CA ALA A 13 -12.92 -43.46 -30.30
C ALA A 13 -12.01 -43.79 -29.11
N ALA A 14 -10.69 -43.54 -29.23
CA ALA A 14 -9.74 -43.90 -28.17
C ALA A 14 -9.11 -42.72 -27.42
N ALA A 15 -9.59 -41.49 -27.62
CA ALA A 15 -8.99 -40.27 -27.01
C ALA A 15 -9.90 -39.59 -25.98
N SER A 16 -10.84 -40.28 -25.35
CA SER A 16 -11.79 -39.70 -24.36
C SER A 16 -11.39 -39.95 -22.90
N ALA A 17 -10.14 -40.28 -22.61
CA ALA A 17 -9.63 -40.30 -21.25
C ALA A 17 -8.83 -39.02 -20.98
N ILE A 18 -9.40 -37.84 -21.30
CA ILE A 18 -8.91 -36.57 -20.77
C ILE A 18 -9.42 -36.52 -19.33
N GLY A 19 -8.52 -36.88 -18.41
CA GLY A 19 -8.74 -36.68 -16.99
C GLY A 19 -9.22 -35.26 -16.76
N THR A 20 -10.37 -35.10 -16.11
CA THR A 20 -10.84 -33.83 -15.57
C THR A 20 -9.77 -33.30 -14.62
N PHE A 21 -8.82 -32.54 -15.13
CA PHE A 21 -8.01 -31.67 -14.30
C PHE A 21 -9.01 -30.69 -13.66
N SER A 22 -9.43 -30.96 -12.43
CA SER A 22 -9.98 -29.96 -11.55
C SER A 22 -8.90 -28.91 -11.36
N ILE A 23 -8.93 -27.87 -12.17
CA ILE A 23 -8.23 -26.63 -11.85
C ILE A 23 -8.99 -26.11 -10.61
N GLY A 24 -8.48 -26.50 -9.42
CA GLY A 24 -8.90 -25.88 -8.20
C GLY A 24 -8.71 -24.38 -8.44
N ARG A 25 -9.83 -23.66 -8.54
CA ARG A 25 -9.79 -22.21 -8.45
C ARG A 25 -9.16 -21.94 -7.09
N ALA A 26 -7.85 -21.66 -7.08
CA ALA A 26 -7.27 -20.90 -6.01
C ALA A 26 -8.08 -19.60 -6.01
N SER A 27 -9.07 -19.49 -5.16
CA SER A 27 -9.77 -18.27 -4.91
C SER A 27 -8.69 -17.33 -4.35
N ALA A 28 -8.07 -16.56 -5.21
CA ALA A 28 -7.30 -15.42 -4.77
C ALA A 28 -8.33 -14.57 -4.01
N GLN A 29 -8.29 -14.65 -2.69
CA GLN A 29 -9.16 -13.87 -1.83
C GLN A 29 -8.86 -12.43 -2.16
N SER A 30 -9.77 -11.78 -2.90
CA SER A 30 -9.66 -10.36 -3.20
C SER A 30 -9.65 -9.62 -1.87
N ALA A 31 -8.72 -8.68 -1.72
CA ALA A 31 -8.68 -7.86 -0.52
C ALA A 31 -10.06 -7.20 -0.32
N GLU A 32 -10.56 -7.29 0.90
CA GLU A 32 -11.81 -6.62 1.29
C GLU A 32 -11.61 -5.11 1.38
N PHE A 33 -10.44 -4.71 1.87
CA PHE A 33 -10.02 -3.33 2.00
C PHE A 33 -8.67 -3.14 1.32
N THR A 34 -8.60 -2.16 0.42
CA THR A 34 -7.36 -1.76 -0.23
C THR A 34 -7.14 -0.28 0.02
N TYR A 35 -6.01 0.05 0.66
CA TYR A 35 -5.64 1.40 1.04
C TYR A 35 -4.37 1.83 0.33
N LYS A 36 -4.17 3.13 0.19
CA LYS A 36 -2.96 3.75 -0.35
C LYS A 36 -2.22 4.47 0.75
N TYR A 37 -0.91 4.24 0.81
CA TYR A 37 0.01 4.98 1.65
C TYR A 37 1.00 5.75 0.77
N ALA A 38 0.94 7.06 0.81
CA ALA A 38 1.76 7.94 -0.02
C ALA A 38 2.85 8.64 0.80
N ASN A 39 4.00 8.90 0.18
CA ASN A 39 5.05 9.74 0.73
C ASN A 39 6.02 10.22 -0.36
N ASN A 40 6.85 11.22 -0.02
CA ASN A 40 7.85 11.79 -0.93
C ASN A 40 9.24 11.15 -0.82
N LEU A 41 9.40 10.14 0.05
CA LEU A 41 10.68 9.52 0.37
C LEU A 41 11.05 8.41 -0.64
N PRO A 42 12.34 8.19 -0.93
CA PRO A 42 12.76 7.08 -1.79
C PRO A 42 12.51 5.72 -1.14
N LEU A 43 12.37 4.69 -1.96
CA LEU A 43 12.15 3.30 -1.50
C LEU A 43 13.23 2.82 -0.50
N THR A 44 14.46 3.30 -0.67
CA THR A 44 15.60 2.94 0.19
C THR A 44 15.57 3.63 1.54
N HIS A 45 14.68 4.60 1.73
CA HIS A 45 14.58 5.31 3.01
C HIS A 45 14.10 4.37 4.12
N PRO A 46 14.72 4.40 5.32
CA PRO A 46 14.34 3.51 6.43
C PRO A 46 12.85 3.51 6.78
N MET A 47 12.17 4.66 6.65
CA MET A 47 10.73 4.77 6.86
C MET A 47 9.95 3.88 5.89
N ASN A 48 10.29 3.87 4.59
CA ASN A 48 9.63 3.01 3.62
C ASN A 48 9.93 1.53 3.84
N GLN A 49 11.14 1.20 4.29
CA GLN A 49 11.48 -0.18 4.67
C GLN A 49 10.61 -0.68 5.82
N ARG A 50 10.45 0.13 6.88
CA ARG A 50 9.59 -0.19 8.02
C ARG A 50 8.11 -0.20 7.66
N ALA A 51 7.67 0.71 6.78
CA ALA A 51 6.32 0.69 6.26
C ALA A 51 6.02 -0.61 5.48
N ASN A 52 6.96 -1.08 4.63
CA ASN A 52 6.81 -2.35 3.93
C ASN A 52 6.69 -3.54 4.91
N GLU A 53 7.53 -3.60 5.94
CA GLU A 53 7.42 -4.63 6.98
C GLU A 53 6.05 -4.59 7.66
N ALA A 54 5.56 -3.40 7.99
CA ALA A 54 4.27 -3.21 8.65
C ALA A 54 3.10 -3.64 7.76
N VAL A 55 3.08 -3.25 6.48
CA VAL A 55 1.99 -3.61 5.56
C VAL A 55 1.95 -5.10 5.26
N GLU A 56 3.12 -5.78 5.15
CA GLU A 56 3.16 -7.23 4.99
C GLU A 56 2.65 -7.95 6.25
N LYS A 57 2.98 -7.45 7.43
CA LYS A 57 2.46 -7.97 8.69
C LYS A 57 0.94 -7.81 8.79
N ILE A 58 0.42 -6.62 8.49
CA ILE A 58 -1.03 -6.36 8.46
C ILE A 58 -1.73 -7.31 7.49
N LYS A 59 -1.19 -7.47 6.28
CA LYS A 59 -1.73 -8.40 5.28
C LYS A 59 -1.76 -9.84 5.80
N ALA A 60 -0.69 -10.30 6.45
CA ALA A 60 -0.61 -11.65 7.02
C ALA A 60 -1.60 -11.82 8.17
N GLU A 61 -1.65 -10.89 9.13
CA GLU A 61 -2.54 -10.96 10.30
C GLU A 61 -4.03 -10.86 9.94
N THR A 62 -4.34 -10.21 8.82
CA THR A 62 -5.72 -10.10 8.31
C THR A 62 -6.09 -11.19 7.31
N ASN A 63 -5.21 -12.19 7.09
CA ASN A 63 -5.38 -13.21 6.05
C ASN A 63 -5.65 -12.62 4.66
N GLY A 64 -4.98 -11.50 4.32
CA GLY A 64 -5.11 -10.81 3.04
C GLY A 64 -6.38 -9.96 2.90
N ARG A 65 -7.21 -9.82 3.94
CA ARG A 65 -8.40 -8.96 3.89
C ARG A 65 -8.05 -7.49 3.76
N VAL A 66 -6.95 -7.05 4.39
CA VAL A 66 -6.45 -5.68 4.31
C VAL A 66 -5.16 -5.66 3.52
N VAL A 67 -5.11 -4.83 2.49
CA VAL A 67 -3.92 -4.58 1.66
C VAL A 67 -3.64 -3.09 1.65
N ILE A 68 -2.41 -2.70 1.98
CA ILE A 68 -1.95 -1.31 1.89
C ILE A 68 -0.89 -1.23 0.81
N GLN A 69 -1.12 -0.42 -0.20
CA GLN A 69 -0.19 -0.17 -1.29
C GLN A 69 0.65 1.08 -0.99
N ILE A 70 1.98 0.95 -1.03
CA ILE A 70 2.89 2.06 -0.78
C ILE A 70 3.25 2.76 -2.08
N PHE A 71 3.10 4.09 -2.12
CA PHE A 71 3.42 4.98 -3.23
C PHE A 71 4.50 5.99 -2.80
N PRO A 72 5.77 5.62 -2.91
CA PRO A 72 6.91 6.47 -2.55
C PRO A 72 7.24 7.47 -3.66
N ASN A 73 8.27 8.31 -3.43
CA ASN A 73 8.84 9.21 -4.45
C ASN A 73 7.82 10.13 -5.14
N ASN A 74 6.81 10.62 -4.42
CA ASN A 74 5.79 11.49 -5.01
C ASN A 74 5.02 10.86 -6.19
N GLN A 75 4.86 9.53 -6.23
CA GLN A 75 4.16 8.84 -7.33
C GLN A 75 2.72 9.30 -7.52
N LEU A 76 2.07 9.78 -6.48
CA LEU A 76 0.69 10.27 -6.52
C LEU A 76 0.59 11.81 -6.63
N GLY A 77 1.69 12.50 -6.88
CA GLY A 77 1.77 13.95 -6.99
C GLY A 77 2.69 14.59 -5.95
N SER A 78 2.76 15.91 -5.92
CA SER A 78 3.48 16.68 -4.91
C SER A 78 2.89 16.49 -3.52
N ASP A 79 3.60 16.92 -2.47
CA ASP A 79 3.10 16.86 -1.09
C ASP A 79 1.76 17.59 -0.93
N THR A 80 1.57 18.72 -1.62
CA THR A 80 0.31 19.47 -1.60
C THR A 80 -0.81 18.75 -2.35
N ASP A 81 -0.49 18.06 -3.45
CA ASP A 81 -1.46 17.24 -4.19
C ASP A 81 -1.88 16.03 -3.35
N MET A 82 -0.92 15.34 -2.73
CA MET A 82 -1.21 14.19 -1.86
C MET A 82 -2.01 14.62 -0.63
N LEU A 83 -1.72 15.78 -0.03
CA LEU A 83 -2.52 16.34 1.07
C LEU A 83 -3.97 16.61 0.65
N SER A 84 -4.17 17.13 -0.56
CA SER A 84 -5.50 17.33 -1.13
C SER A 84 -6.22 16.01 -1.37
N GLN A 85 -5.51 14.97 -1.83
CA GLN A 85 -6.05 13.63 -2.02
C GLN A 85 -6.46 12.96 -0.70
N VAL A 86 -5.70 13.16 0.39
CA VAL A 86 -6.11 12.69 1.74
C VAL A 86 -7.43 13.35 2.16
N ARG A 87 -7.55 14.65 1.96
CA ARG A 87 -8.79 15.38 2.30
C ARG A 87 -10.01 14.93 1.49
N SER A 88 -9.81 14.53 0.25
CA SER A 88 -10.87 14.03 -0.64
C SER A 88 -11.12 12.53 -0.53
N GLY A 89 -10.32 11.79 0.26
CA GLY A 89 -10.42 10.34 0.38
C GLY A 89 -9.79 9.57 -0.80
N GLY A 90 -8.95 10.20 -1.60
CA GLY A 90 -8.22 9.54 -2.69
C GLY A 90 -6.97 8.80 -2.22
N VAL A 91 -6.45 9.13 -1.04
CA VAL A 91 -5.33 8.50 -0.34
C VAL A 91 -5.72 8.38 1.13
N GLU A 92 -5.50 7.23 1.74
CA GLU A 92 -5.90 6.97 3.12
C GLU A 92 -4.79 7.27 4.13
N PHE A 93 -3.52 7.05 3.74
CA PHE A 93 -2.37 7.28 4.61
C PHE A 93 -1.33 8.14 3.89
N PHE A 94 -0.81 9.13 4.60
CA PHE A 94 0.20 10.02 4.06
C PHE A 94 1.21 10.41 5.15
N THR A 95 2.50 10.24 4.85
CA THR A 95 3.57 10.79 5.68
C THR A 95 3.98 12.13 5.13
N LEU A 96 3.87 13.14 5.95
CA LEU A 96 3.95 14.55 5.60
C LEU A 96 4.85 15.31 6.58
N SER A 97 5.58 16.29 6.08
CA SER A 97 6.26 17.26 6.94
C SER A 97 5.25 18.14 7.68
N PRO A 98 5.43 18.39 8.99
CA PRO A 98 4.58 19.33 9.73
C PRO A 98 4.49 20.73 9.11
N LEU A 99 5.56 21.17 8.44
CA LEU A 99 5.57 22.47 7.73
C LEU A 99 4.57 22.51 6.57
N ILE A 100 4.37 21.40 5.87
CA ILE A 100 3.38 21.34 4.80
C ILE A 100 1.98 21.23 5.39
N LEU A 101 1.80 20.46 6.46
CA LEU A 101 0.52 20.38 7.16
C LEU A 101 0.08 21.75 7.70
N SER A 102 1.03 22.62 8.05
CA SER A 102 0.72 23.97 8.56
C SER A 102 0.02 24.87 7.55
N THR A 103 0.01 24.54 6.27
CA THR A 103 -0.83 25.22 5.27
C THR A 103 -2.32 25.06 5.53
N LEU A 104 -2.71 24.02 6.28
CA LEU A 104 -4.09 23.75 6.70
C LEU A 104 -4.30 24.01 8.20
N VAL A 105 -3.32 23.62 9.01
CA VAL A 105 -3.36 23.71 10.47
C VAL A 105 -2.11 24.44 10.91
N ALA A 106 -2.21 25.75 11.14
CA ALA A 106 -1.06 26.62 11.44
C ALA A 106 -0.18 26.07 12.58
N ASN A 107 -0.79 25.53 13.63
CA ASN A 107 -0.09 25.00 14.80
C ASN A 107 0.77 23.76 14.50
N ALA A 108 0.51 23.04 13.42
CA ALA A 108 1.32 21.87 13.04
C ALA A 108 2.79 22.23 12.77
N SER A 109 3.11 23.50 12.44
CA SER A 109 4.48 23.93 12.22
C SER A 109 5.33 23.99 13.49
N LEU A 110 4.72 24.02 14.68
CA LEU A 110 5.43 24.21 15.96
C LEU A 110 6.52 23.15 16.19
N SER A 111 6.23 21.88 15.87
CA SER A 111 7.22 20.81 16.00
C SER A 111 8.35 20.86 14.95
N GLY A 112 8.15 21.60 13.85
CA GLY A 112 9.09 21.76 12.75
C GLY A 112 9.94 23.02 12.81
N ILE A 113 9.82 23.84 13.86
CA ILE A 113 10.60 25.08 14.01
C ILE A 113 12.06 24.72 14.28
N GLY A 114 12.95 25.14 13.37
CA GLY A 114 14.38 24.91 13.52
C GLY A 114 14.92 25.53 14.82
N PHE A 115 15.75 24.79 15.53
CA PHE A 115 16.42 25.22 16.78
C PHE A 115 15.47 25.58 17.96
N ALA A 116 14.17 25.27 17.86
CA ALA A 116 13.22 25.46 18.96
C ALA A 116 13.52 24.57 20.18
N PHE A 117 14.19 23.44 19.94
CA PHE A 117 14.54 22.47 20.98
C PHE A 117 16.05 22.23 21.00
N PRO A 118 16.69 22.13 22.18
CA PRO A 118 18.13 21.95 22.30
C PRO A 118 18.60 20.53 21.90
N ASN A 119 17.75 19.54 21.99
CA ASN A 119 18.02 18.12 21.66
C ASN A 119 16.73 17.33 21.44
N TYR A 120 16.88 16.08 21.00
CA TYR A 120 15.74 15.18 20.73
C TYR A 120 14.93 14.84 21.99
N ASP A 121 15.55 14.68 23.14
CA ASP A 121 14.83 14.37 24.38
C ASP A 121 13.87 15.49 24.76
N ALA A 122 14.27 16.75 24.56
CA ALA A 122 13.40 17.90 24.75
C ALA A 122 12.24 17.94 23.75
N VAL A 123 12.47 17.54 22.49
CA VAL A 123 11.38 17.39 21.50
C VAL A 123 10.39 16.36 21.94
N TRP A 124 10.85 15.16 22.26
CA TRP A 124 9.96 14.05 22.65
C TRP A 124 9.17 14.39 23.92
N LYS A 125 9.84 14.97 24.92
CA LYS A 125 9.15 15.40 26.12
C LYS A 125 8.05 16.44 25.87
N ALA A 126 8.29 17.37 24.95
CA ALA A 126 7.30 18.38 24.60
C ALA A 126 6.15 17.78 23.78
N MET A 127 6.44 16.91 22.82
CA MET A 127 5.45 16.29 21.95
C MET A 127 4.60 15.22 22.66
N ASP A 128 5.18 14.53 23.64
CA ASP A 128 4.44 13.58 24.49
C ASP A 128 3.65 14.29 25.63
N GLY A 129 3.85 15.61 25.78
CA GLY A 129 3.21 16.44 26.79
C GLY A 129 2.21 17.45 26.23
N ASP A 130 2.21 18.63 26.84
CA ASP A 130 1.22 19.69 26.55
C ASP A 130 1.26 20.18 25.10
N LEU A 131 2.45 20.24 24.48
CA LEU A 131 2.57 20.68 23.10
C LEU A 131 1.91 19.69 22.14
N GLY A 132 2.14 18.39 22.30
CA GLY A 132 1.50 17.38 21.46
C GLY A 132 0.00 17.27 21.67
N THR A 133 -0.49 17.62 22.85
CA THR A 133 -1.94 17.72 23.12
C THR A 133 -2.55 18.96 22.44
N TYR A 134 -1.76 20.02 22.29
CA TYR A 134 -2.20 21.28 21.68
C TYR A 134 -2.20 21.25 20.15
N VAL A 135 -1.29 20.51 19.52
CA VAL A 135 -1.12 20.41 18.07
C VAL A 135 -2.05 19.36 17.47
#